data_4211854eec1c761c936f59d5d021d13b
#
_entry.id   4211854eec1c761c936f59d5d021d13b
#
_cell.length_a   1.000
_cell.length_b   1.000
_cell.length_c   1.000
_cell.angle_alpha   90.00
_cell.angle_beta   90.00
_cell.angle_gamma   90.00
#
_symmetry.space_group_name_H-M   'P 1'
#
loop_
_entity.id
_entity.type
_entity.pdbx_description
1 polymer ?
#
loop_
_entity_poly.entity_id
_entity_poly.type
_entity_poly.pdbx_seq_one_letter_code
_entity_poly.pdbx_strand_id
1 'polypeptide(L)'
;MAQSGMTQEGPPGITRPVVFPPFKPDAPDCSRPAGLRKSLTFAQDNGRKFMQGVARGLELAAKDRGLTYEIDQANNDPAVMTAQVRKFVSSSGGALVISPVDSQSISPAIKQAIWSGAYVGAIVPPPATSLLNAPQYLTGKVLGDEAADYINTRLKGMAKVVLLTHDQLQFLAPRFAAIRDSLKEIPGVTIVADISPLTVDEAGGAATMRTVLLAEPDIDVVLGADTVVLGALAALRETGKARPDQFLGGIDGEPAAVAEIKSGGPYKASVSLASPIFAYAMGQHAADWLEGKNVPQAMDILPRSLTLQNIAGYEADVADPGSVYKDPVLRASYLRMYGNICFDSRENFVDFPWSSERK
;
A
#
# COMPACT_ATOMS: atom_id res chain seq x y z
N MET A 1 34.98 -17.91 25.04
CA MET A 1 34.51 -16.59 24.61
C MET A 1 33.90 -16.81 23.23
N ALA A 2 32.58 -16.86 23.17
CA ALA A 2 31.86 -17.02 21.92
C ALA A 2 31.87 -15.66 21.19
N GLN A 3 32.51 -15.60 20.03
CA GLN A 3 32.37 -14.50 19.09
C GLN A 3 30.91 -14.55 18.62
N SER A 4 30.11 -13.61 19.11
CA SER A 4 28.76 -13.35 18.62
C SER A 4 28.87 -13.03 17.11
N GLY A 5 28.17 -13.84 16.31
CA GLY A 5 28.27 -13.79 14.86
C GLY A 5 27.91 -12.46 14.26
N MET A 6 28.91 -11.65 14.00
CA MET A 6 28.84 -10.68 12.93
C MET A 6 28.88 -11.45 11.62
N THR A 7 27.75 -11.59 10.97
CA THR A 7 27.72 -11.99 9.56
C THR A 7 28.31 -10.83 8.74
N GLN A 8 28.84 -11.12 7.54
CA GLN A 8 29.31 -10.09 6.59
C GLN A 8 28.24 -9.03 6.27
N GLU A 9 27.02 -9.19 6.74
CA GLU A 9 25.82 -8.41 6.47
C GLU A 9 25.44 -7.41 7.59
N GLY A 10 26.19 -7.39 8.70
CA GLY A 10 25.85 -6.56 9.87
C GLY A 10 24.91 -7.24 10.86
N PRO A 11 24.37 -6.51 11.87
CA PRO A 11 23.43 -7.04 12.86
C PRO A 11 22.11 -7.45 12.19
N PRO A 12 21.40 -8.44 12.76
CA PRO A 12 20.20 -9.01 12.15
C PRO A 12 18.97 -8.08 12.19
N GLY A 13 19.05 -6.91 12.84
CA GLY A 13 17.89 -6.06 13.07
C GLY A 13 16.90 -6.65 14.08
N ILE A 14 15.68 -6.11 14.08
CA ILE A 14 14.56 -6.65 14.85
C ILE A 14 13.90 -7.75 14.04
N THR A 15 14.10 -9.01 14.44
CA THR A 15 13.63 -10.22 13.72
C THR A 15 12.37 -10.83 14.34
N ARG A 16 11.88 -10.31 15.46
CA ARG A 16 10.71 -10.81 16.17
C ARG A 16 9.61 -9.76 16.23
N PRO A 17 8.34 -10.17 16.23
CA PRO A 17 7.23 -9.24 16.39
C PRO A 17 7.39 -8.33 17.59
N VAL A 18 7.21 -7.04 17.38
CA VAL A 18 7.26 -5.98 18.39
C VAL A 18 6.13 -4.99 18.16
N VAL A 19 5.57 -4.49 19.25
CA VAL A 19 4.60 -3.39 19.21
C VAL A 19 5.38 -2.09 19.36
N PHE A 20 5.40 -1.28 18.31
CA PHE A 20 6.02 0.04 18.38
C PHE A 20 5.09 1.05 19.07
N PRO A 21 5.63 1.90 19.97
CA PRO A 21 4.87 3.04 20.49
C PRO A 21 4.58 4.05 19.36
N PRO A 22 3.66 5.00 19.57
CA PRO A 22 3.47 6.11 18.64
C PRO A 22 4.80 6.85 18.37
N PHE A 23 5.00 7.27 17.13
CA PHE A 23 6.18 8.07 16.74
C PHE A 23 6.21 9.41 17.49
N LYS A 24 7.40 9.80 17.95
CA LYS A 24 7.66 11.06 18.64
C LYS A 24 8.56 11.92 17.77
N PRO A 25 8.02 12.94 17.07
CA PRO A 25 8.81 13.79 16.17
C PRO A 25 9.79 14.72 16.89
N ASP A 26 9.62 14.94 18.18
CA ASP A 26 10.42 15.74 19.08
C ASP A 26 11.52 14.93 19.82
N ALA A 27 11.74 13.68 19.42
CA ALA A 27 12.84 12.87 19.96
C ALA A 27 14.20 13.55 19.67
N PRO A 28 15.20 13.39 20.57
CA PRO A 28 16.51 14.01 20.37
C PRO A 28 17.15 13.64 19.03
N ASP A 29 17.78 14.63 18.38
CA ASP A 29 18.51 14.41 17.14
C ASP A 29 19.68 13.42 17.33
N CYS A 30 20.03 12.75 16.26
CA CYS A 30 21.14 11.81 16.14
C CYS A 30 22.28 12.41 15.31
N SER A 31 23.35 11.65 15.17
CA SER A 31 24.43 11.98 14.24
C SER A 31 23.90 11.99 12.80
N ARG A 32 24.45 12.88 11.97
CA ARG A 32 24.17 12.85 10.52
C ARG A 32 25.01 11.75 9.87
N PRO A 33 24.44 10.95 8.95
CA PRO A 33 25.24 10.00 8.20
C PRO A 33 26.33 10.72 7.40
N ALA A 34 27.61 10.43 7.70
CA ALA A 34 28.71 11.05 7.01
C ALA A 34 28.97 10.39 5.64
N GLY A 35 29.36 11.19 4.65
CA GLY A 35 29.82 10.69 3.34
C GLY A 35 28.71 10.22 2.39
N LEU A 36 27.44 10.32 2.78
CA LEU A 36 26.31 9.99 1.91
C LEU A 36 25.91 11.19 1.05
N ARG A 37 25.45 10.90 -0.18
CA ARG A 37 24.88 11.91 -1.08
C ARG A 37 23.52 12.38 -0.57
N LYS A 38 23.19 13.63 -0.83
CA LYS A 38 21.82 14.14 -0.65
C LYS A 38 20.93 13.66 -1.81
N SER A 39 20.64 12.36 -1.84
CA SER A 39 19.87 11.72 -2.92
C SER A 39 18.78 10.82 -2.37
N LEU A 40 17.70 10.70 -3.14
CA LEU A 40 16.61 9.77 -2.93
C LEU A 40 16.47 8.92 -4.19
N THR A 41 16.68 7.62 -4.08
CA THR A 41 16.49 6.66 -5.16
C THR A 41 15.23 5.85 -4.89
N PHE A 42 14.37 5.72 -5.89
CA PHE A 42 13.22 4.83 -5.86
C PHE A 42 13.53 3.57 -6.68
N ALA A 43 13.78 2.45 -6.00
CA ALA A 43 13.89 1.13 -6.62
C ALA A 43 12.49 0.54 -6.76
N GLN A 44 11.88 0.73 -7.93
CA GLN A 44 10.50 0.29 -8.19
C GLN A 44 10.46 -1.05 -8.92
N ASP A 45 9.50 -1.90 -8.53
CA ASP A 45 9.27 -3.22 -9.14
C ASP A 45 8.84 -3.12 -10.62
N ASN A 46 7.84 -2.29 -10.91
CA ASN A 46 7.33 -2.06 -12.27
C ASN A 46 6.61 -0.71 -12.38
N GLY A 47 6.18 -0.34 -13.59
CA GLY A 47 5.59 0.96 -13.91
C GLY A 47 4.06 1.04 -13.76
N ARG A 48 3.39 0.17 -12.98
CA ARG A 48 1.93 0.22 -12.78
C ARG A 48 1.48 1.55 -12.16
N LYS A 49 0.19 1.90 -12.31
CA LYS A 49 -0.36 3.20 -11.89
C LYS A 49 -0.13 3.51 -10.40
N PHE A 50 -0.26 2.51 -9.53
CA PHE A 50 0.04 2.67 -8.12
C PHE A 50 1.49 3.14 -7.89
N MET A 51 2.47 2.52 -8.57
CA MET A 51 3.89 2.90 -8.46
C MET A 51 4.19 4.25 -9.10
N GLN A 52 3.44 4.66 -10.13
CA GLN A 52 3.54 6.03 -10.68
C GLN A 52 3.12 7.07 -9.63
N GLY A 53 2.07 6.77 -8.83
CA GLY A 53 1.66 7.61 -7.69
C GLY A 53 2.75 7.69 -6.61
N VAL A 54 3.39 6.57 -6.29
CA VAL A 54 4.53 6.52 -5.36
C VAL A 54 5.68 7.38 -5.89
N ALA A 55 6.08 7.17 -7.14
CA ALA A 55 7.17 7.93 -7.78
C ALA A 55 6.92 9.44 -7.72
N ARG A 56 5.69 9.87 -8.02
CA ARG A 56 5.29 11.29 -7.94
C ARG A 56 5.42 11.86 -6.52
N GLY A 57 4.94 11.13 -5.51
CA GLY A 57 5.03 11.60 -4.12
C GLY A 57 6.48 11.75 -3.65
N LEU A 58 7.35 10.79 -3.99
CA LEU A 58 8.78 10.85 -3.69
C LEU A 58 9.49 11.99 -4.40
N GLU A 59 9.18 12.22 -5.69
CA GLU A 59 9.75 13.31 -6.49
C GLU A 59 9.41 14.67 -5.89
N LEU A 60 8.14 14.89 -5.51
CA LEU A 60 7.71 16.13 -4.86
C LEU A 60 8.43 16.34 -3.53
N ALA A 61 8.54 15.32 -2.69
CA ALA A 61 9.27 15.42 -1.43
C ALA A 61 10.76 15.70 -1.64
N ALA A 62 11.40 15.02 -2.60
CA ALA A 62 12.80 15.24 -2.94
C ALA A 62 13.04 16.69 -3.40
N LYS A 63 12.16 17.21 -4.26
CA LYS A 63 12.21 18.61 -4.69
C LYS A 63 12.09 19.58 -3.52
N ASP A 64 11.13 19.38 -2.64
CA ASP A 64 10.87 20.25 -1.48
C ASP A 64 12.04 20.24 -0.47
N ARG A 65 12.78 19.14 -0.41
CA ARG A 65 13.91 18.95 0.53
C ARG A 65 15.28 19.09 -0.14
N GLY A 66 15.33 19.42 -1.43
CA GLY A 66 16.61 19.61 -2.16
C GLY A 66 17.42 18.33 -2.31
N LEU A 67 16.77 17.17 -2.45
CA LEU A 67 17.41 15.89 -2.76
C LEU A 67 17.46 15.67 -4.27
N THR A 68 18.54 15.08 -4.77
CA THR A 68 18.57 14.52 -6.13
C THR A 68 17.69 13.28 -6.19
N TYR A 69 16.75 13.23 -7.13
CA TYR A 69 15.81 12.13 -7.26
C TYR A 69 16.14 11.24 -8.48
N GLU A 70 16.13 9.93 -8.28
CA GLU A 70 16.36 8.93 -9.31
C GLU A 70 15.35 7.79 -9.18
N ILE A 71 14.91 7.21 -10.33
CA ILE A 71 14.08 6.02 -10.38
C ILE A 71 14.87 4.90 -11.05
N ASP A 72 15.02 3.78 -10.35
CA ASP A 72 15.57 2.53 -10.87
C ASP A 72 14.42 1.53 -11.03
N GLN A 73 14.00 1.24 -12.26
CA GLN A 73 12.90 0.31 -12.55
C GLN A 73 13.44 -1.10 -12.82
N ALA A 74 12.96 -2.08 -12.05
CA ALA A 74 13.43 -3.47 -12.17
C ALA A 74 12.64 -4.32 -13.17
N ASN A 75 11.47 -3.87 -13.62
CA ASN A 75 10.59 -4.61 -14.54
C ASN A 75 10.27 -6.04 -14.06
N ASN A 76 10.01 -6.19 -12.76
CA ASN A 76 9.76 -7.47 -12.07
C ASN A 76 10.94 -8.45 -12.10
N ASP A 77 12.16 -7.99 -12.36
CA ASP A 77 13.37 -8.83 -12.32
C ASP A 77 14.13 -8.61 -11.00
N PRO A 78 14.19 -9.61 -10.08
CA PRO A 78 14.86 -9.49 -8.80
C PRO A 78 16.38 -9.36 -8.93
N ALA A 79 16.99 -9.90 -9.99
CA ALA A 79 18.44 -9.77 -10.22
C ALA A 79 18.80 -8.35 -10.64
N VAL A 80 17.99 -7.72 -11.49
CA VAL A 80 18.12 -6.31 -11.89
C VAL A 80 17.99 -5.42 -10.64
N MET A 81 16.95 -5.62 -9.82
CA MET A 81 16.76 -4.83 -8.60
C MET A 81 17.92 -4.98 -7.62
N THR A 82 18.43 -6.21 -7.45
CA THR A 82 19.61 -6.47 -6.59
C THR A 82 20.85 -5.71 -7.08
N ALA A 83 21.07 -5.70 -8.40
CA ALA A 83 22.19 -4.95 -8.98
C ALA A 83 22.04 -3.44 -8.80
N GLN A 84 20.82 -2.90 -8.93
CA GLN A 84 20.49 -1.50 -8.70
C GLN A 84 20.77 -1.08 -7.24
N VAL A 85 20.34 -1.89 -6.25
CA VAL A 85 20.61 -1.62 -4.82
C VAL A 85 22.12 -1.67 -4.53
N ARG A 86 22.86 -2.62 -5.09
CA ARG A 86 24.33 -2.65 -4.95
C ARG A 86 25.01 -1.42 -5.56
N LYS A 87 24.54 -0.97 -6.73
CA LYS A 87 25.02 0.27 -7.36
C LYS A 87 24.74 1.48 -6.46
N PHE A 88 23.53 1.57 -5.88
CA PHE A 88 23.16 2.60 -4.91
C PHE A 88 24.16 2.65 -3.74
N VAL A 89 24.47 1.51 -3.12
CA VAL A 89 25.44 1.42 -2.02
C VAL A 89 26.83 1.85 -2.47
N SER A 90 27.33 1.33 -3.59
CA SER A 90 28.68 1.65 -4.09
C SER A 90 28.85 3.12 -4.48
N SER A 91 27.76 3.80 -4.81
CA SER A 91 27.75 5.24 -5.14
C SER A 91 27.49 6.14 -3.93
N SER A 92 27.52 5.60 -2.71
CA SER A 92 27.20 6.34 -1.47
C SER A 92 25.83 7.01 -1.49
N GLY A 93 24.81 6.32 -2.00
CA GLY A 93 23.43 6.79 -2.04
C GLY A 93 22.90 7.12 -0.64
N GLY A 94 22.17 8.23 -0.49
CA GLY A 94 21.73 8.70 0.82
C GLY A 94 20.45 8.06 1.32
N ALA A 95 19.46 7.95 0.45
CA ALA A 95 18.16 7.37 0.80
C ALA A 95 17.65 6.47 -0.34
N LEU A 96 17.11 5.31 0.03
CA LEU A 96 16.48 4.34 -0.83
C LEU A 96 15.04 4.13 -0.39
N VAL A 97 14.09 4.28 -1.30
CA VAL A 97 12.74 3.74 -1.14
C VAL A 97 12.62 2.57 -2.11
N ILE A 98 12.10 1.44 -1.63
CA ILE A 98 12.09 0.19 -2.42
C ILE A 98 10.74 -0.51 -2.32
N SER A 99 10.25 -1.00 -3.47
CA SER A 99 9.18 -2.01 -3.58
C SER A 99 9.82 -3.33 -4.03
N PRO A 100 10.17 -4.24 -3.11
CA PRO A 100 10.93 -5.43 -3.45
C PRO A 100 10.18 -6.37 -4.39
N VAL A 101 10.81 -6.80 -5.50
CA VAL A 101 10.28 -7.84 -6.41
C VAL A 101 10.26 -9.20 -5.72
N ASP A 102 11.35 -9.52 -5.03
CA ASP A 102 11.50 -10.71 -4.17
C ASP A 102 12.30 -10.34 -2.93
N SER A 103 11.61 -10.30 -1.80
CA SER A 103 12.19 -9.84 -0.54
C SER A 103 13.30 -10.75 -0.02
N GLN A 104 13.26 -12.05 -0.30
CA GLN A 104 14.30 -12.99 0.17
C GLN A 104 15.63 -12.77 -0.55
N SER A 105 15.59 -12.73 -1.88
CA SER A 105 16.82 -12.61 -2.68
C SER A 105 17.49 -11.26 -2.55
N ILE A 106 16.71 -10.18 -2.32
CA ILE A 106 17.22 -8.81 -2.25
C ILE A 106 17.63 -8.39 -0.82
N SER A 107 17.15 -9.10 0.21
CA SER A 107 17.40 -8.77 1.63
C SER A 107 18.87 -8.48 1.95
N PRO A 108 19.87 -9.29 1.51
CA PRO A 108 21.25 -8.98 1.78
C PRO A 108 21.72 -7.63 1.25
N ALA A 109 21.29 -7.24 0.05
CA ALA A 109 21.65 -5.96 -0.54
C ALA A 109 21.00 -4.77 0.19
N ILE A 110 19.74 -4.93 0.63
CA ILE A 110 19.04 -3.94 1.44
C ILE A 110 19.72 -3.75 2.79
N LYS A 111 20.11 -4.84 3.47
CA LYS A 111 20.86 -4.78 4.74
C LYS A 111 22.19 -4.06 4.58
N GLN A 112 22.90 -4.27 3.47
CA GLN A 112 24.12 -3.52 3.16
C GLN A 112 23.83 -2.01 2.99
N ALA A 113 22.72 -1.64 2.36
CA ALA A 113 22.32 -0.22 2.25
C ALA A 113 22.06 0.40 3.64
N ILE A 114 21.31 -0.29 4.50
CA ILE A 114 21.06 0.14 5.88
C ILE A 114 22.39 0.28 6.64
N TRP A 115 23.29 -0.71 6.50
CA TRP A 115 24.56 -0.74 7.21
C TRP A 115 25.52 0.35 6.74
N SER A 116 25.49 0.71 5.46
CA SER A 116 26.24 1.85 4.94
C SER A 116 25.78 3.20 5.51
N GLY A 117 24.68 3.23 6.25
CA GLY A 117 24.10 4.43 6.87
C GLY A 117 22.96 5.06 6.10
N ALA A 118 22.58 4.51 4.96
CA ALA A 118 21.48 5.04 4.16
C ALA A 118 20.12 4.84 4.86
N TYR A 119 19.21 5.79 4.64
CA TYR A 119 17.78 5.53 4.89
C TYR A 119 17.29 4.46 3.94
N VAL A 120 16.52 3.50 4.46
CA VAL A 120 15.80 2.53 3.64
C VAL A 120 14.32 2.51 4.04
N GLY A 121 13.48 3.02 3.16
CA GLY A 121 12.03 2.91 3.26
C GLY A 121 11.53 1.75 2.41
N ALA A 122 10.96 0.68 3.01
CA ALA A 122 10.39 -0.42 2.24
C ALA A 122 8.87 -0.30 2.14
N ILE A 123 8.36 -0.49 0.91
CA ILE A 123 6.93 -0.64 0.63
C ILE A 123 6.66 -2.14 0.67
N VAL A 124 6.34 -2.65 1.87
CA VAL A 124 6.12 -4.08 2.16
C VAL A 124 6.87 -5.03 1.20
N PRO A 125 7.64 -5.97 1.59
CA PRO A 125 8.04 -6.36 2.95
C PRO A 125 9.42 -5.81 3.38
N PRO A 126 9.91 -6.16 4.61
CA PRO A 126 11.24 -5.79 5.12
C PRO A 126 12.38 -6.46 4.33
N PRO A 127 13.69 -6.11 4.61
CA PRO A 127 14.15 -5.25 5.72
C PRO A 127 14.03 -3.76 5.44
N ALA A 128 13.90 -2.92 6.50
CA ALA A 128 13.79 -1.48 6.36
C ALA A 128 14.14 -0.72 7.64
N THR A 129 14.67 0.50 7.51
CA THR A 129 14.73 1.46 8.62
C THR A 129 13.34 2.04 8.89
N SER A 130 12.54 2.21 7.83
CA SER A 130 11.15 2.66 7.93
C SER A 130 10.26 1.80 7.03
N LEU A 131 9.39 0.99 7.65
CA LEU A 131 8.53 0.06 6.94
C LEU A 131 7.15 0.67 6.70
N LEU A 132 6.71 0.70 5.44
CA LEU A 132 5.33 0.99 5.11
C LEU A 132 4.48 -0.28 5.24
N ASN A 133 3.35 -0.17 5.92
CA ASN A 133 2.35 -1.21 6.05
C ASN A 133 0.99 -0.72 5.58
N ALA A 134 0.24 -1.57 4.90
CA ALA A 134 -1.18 -1.38 4.65
C ALA A 134 -1.94 -2.36 5.55
N PRO A 135 -2.73 -1.87 6.54
CA PRO A 135 -3.52 -2.73 7.41
C PRO A 135 -4.56 -3.48 6.58
N GLN A 136 -4.35 -4.78 6.35
CA GLN A 136 -5.12 -5.52 5.36
C GLN A 136 -6.55 -5.78 5.82
N TYR A 137 -6.73 -6.15 7.10
CA TYR A 137 -8.07 -6.36 7.64
C TYR A 137 -8.88 -5.05 7.64
N LEU A 138 -8.28 -3.94 8.11
CA LEU A 138 -8.93 -2.62 8.07
C LEU A 138 -9.28 -2.20 6.64
N THR A 139 -8.39 -2.46 5.67
CA THR A 139 -8.64 -2.14 4.26
C THR A 139 -9.87 -2.87 3.72
N GLY A 140 -9.96 -4.17 3.99
CA GLY A 140 -11.13 -4.96 3.60
C GLY A 140 -12.41 -4.55 4.36
N LYS A 141 -12.26 -4.24 5.65
CA LYS A 141 -13.39 -3.81 6.49
C LYS A 141 -14.01 -2.51 5.97
N VAL A 142 -13.21 -1.53 5.56
CA VAL A 142 -13.73 -0.28 4.99
C VAL A 142 -14.58 -0.54 3.75
N LEU A 143 -14.16 -1.42 2.84
CA LEU A 143 -14.96 -1.78 1.67
C LEU A 143 -16.20 -2.60 2.04
N GLY A 144 -16.03 -3.57 2.94
CA GLY A 144 -17.13 -4.42 3.41
C GLY A 144 -18.22 -3.62 4.12
N ASP A 145 -17.85 -2.65 4.95
CA ASP A 145 -18.79 -1.79 5.67
C ASP A 145 -19.54 -0.85 4.69
N GLU A 146 -18.88 -0.29 3.68
CA GLU A 146 -19.55 0.49 2.61
C GLU A 146 -20.58 -0.35 1.84
N ALA A 147 -20.23 -1.58 1.49
CA ALA A 147 -21.15 -2.49 0.83
C ALA A 147 -22.32 -2.87 1.76
N ALA A 148 -22.03 -3.15 3.04
CA ALA A 148 -23.04 -3.48 4.04
C ALA A 148 -24.03 -2.33 4.26
N ASP A 149 -23.54 -1.09 4.36
CA ASP A 149 -24.41 0.09 4.48
C ASP A 149 -25.31 0.25 3.22
N TYR A 150 -24.72 0.10 2.02
CA TYR A 150 -25.49 0.16 0.78
C TYR A 150 -26.56 -0.92 0.71
N ILE A 151 -26.24 -2.18 1.08
CA ILE A 151 -27.19 -3.28 1.10
C ILE A 151 -28.36 -2.96 2.05
N ASN A 152 -28.06 -2.49 3.26
CA ASN A 152 -29.08 -2.17 4.24
C ASN A 152 -29.96 -0.98 3.81
N THR A 153 -29.36 0.08 3.27
CA THR A 153 -30.07 1.34 3.00
C THR A 153 -30.70 1.40 1.61
N ARG A 154 -30.10 0.75 0.61
CA ARG A 154 -30.56 0.82 -0.80
C ARG A 154 -31.17 -0.49 -1.30
N LEU A 155 -30.68 -1.65 -0.84
CA LEU A 155 -31.14 -2.97 -1.26
C LEU A 155 -32.06 -3.65 -0.22
N LYS A 156 -32.50 -2.90 0.81
CA LYS A 156 -33.44 -3.37 1.84
C LYS A 156 -32.93 -4.60 2.61
N GLY A 157 -31.64 -4.71 2.81
CA GLY A 157 -30.99 -5.80 3.53
C GLY A 157 -30.90 -7.12 2.75
N MET A 158 -31.10 -7.12 1.44
CA MET A 158 -31.03 -8.33 0.60
C MET A 158 -30.07 -8.11 -0.56
N ALA A 159 -29.13 -9.04 -0.78
CA ALA A 159 -28.21 -8.96 -1.92
C ALA A 159 -27.62 -10.32 -2.30
N LYS A 160 -27.45 -10.55 -3.61
CA LYS A 160 -26.58 -11.58 -4.16
C LYS A 160 -25.20 -10.97 -4.43
N VAL A 161 -24.19 -11.49 -3.74
CA VAL A 161 -22.84 -10.92 -3.71
C VAL A 161 -21.85 -11.84 -4.43
N VAL A 162 -20.99 -11.24 -5.25
CA VAL A 162 -19.80 -11.86 -5.83
C VAL A 162 -18.56 -11.25 -5.18
N LEU A 163 -17.68 -12.09 -4.63
CA LEU A 163 -16.36 -11.71 -4.15
C LEU A 163 -15.31 -12.20 -5.14
N LEU A 164 -14.54 -11.26 -5.71
CA LEU A 164 -13.39 -11.53 -6.56
C LEU A 164 -12.14 -11.41 -5.69
N THR A 165 -11.71 -12.54 -5.12
CA THR A 165 -10.69 -12.59 -4.07
C THR A 165 -9.30 -12.92 -4.61
N HIS A 166 -8.28 -12.84 -3.73
CA HIS A 166 -6.91 -13.28 -4.00
C HIS A 166 -6.35 -13.96 -2.75
N ASP A 167 -7.14 -14.88 -2.14
CA ASP A 167 -6.80 -15.55 -0.88
C ASP A 167 -5.53 -16.42 -0.98
N GLN A 168 -5.12 -16.83 -2.18
CA GLN A 168 -3.84 -17.51 -2.43
C GLN A 168 -2.63 -16.64 -2.06
N LEU A 169 -2.78 -15.31 -2.06
CA LEU A 169 -1.79 -14.37 -1.56
C LEU A 169 -2.02 -14.17 -0.05
N GLN A 170 -1.36 -14.97 0.78
CA GLN A 170 -1.59 -15.03 2.22
C GLN A 170 -1.55 -13.67 2.92
N PHE A 171 -0.72 -12.72 2.43
CA PHE A 171 -0.66 -11.40 3.01
C PHE A 171 -1.92 -10.55 2.73
N LEU A 172 -2.70 -10.89 1.69
CA LEU A 172 -3.99 -10.25 1.36
C LEU A 172 -5.20 -10.97 1.98
N ALA A 173 -5.06 -12.19 2.46
CA ALA A 173 -6.17 -12.97 3.01
C ALA A 173 -6.97 -12.24 4.10
N PRO A 174 -6.35 -11.46 5.04
CA PRO A 174 -7.11 -10.71 6.03
C PRO A 174 -8.05 -9.66 5.42
N ARG A 175 -7.72 -9.10 4.25
CA ARG A 175 -8.55 -8.14 3.51
C ARG A 175 -9.89 -8.74 3.12
N PHE A 176 -9.86 -9.93 2.53
CA PHE A 176 -11.08 -10.62 2.09
C PHE A 176 -11.84 -11.25 3.26
N ALA A 177 -11.14 -11.69 4.32
CA ALA A 177 -11.78 -12.10 5.57
C ALA A 177 -12.62 -10.97 6.17
N ALA A 178 -12.11 -9.74 6.21
CA ALA A 178 -12.84 -8.59 6.72
C ALA A 178 -14.09 -8.25 5.89
N ILE A 179 -14.02 -8.36 4.57
CA ILE A 179 -15.19 -8.18 3.68
C ILE A 179 -16.27 -9.21 4.01
N ARG A 180 -15.88 -10.49 4.13
CA ARG A 180 -16.81 -11.58 4.52
C ARG A 180 -17.41 -11.33 5.89
N ASP A 181 -16.60 -10.84 6.84
CA ASP A 181 -17.06 -10.52 8.21
C ASP A 181 -18.11 -9.40 8.22
N SER A 182 -17.95 -8.35 7.44
CA SER A 182 -18.96 -7.28 7.33
C SER A 182 -20.26 -7.76 6.69
N LEU A 183 -20.18 -8.67 5.72
CA LEU A 183 -21.37 -9.14 4.99
C LEU A 183 -22.16 -10.21 5.76
N LYS A 184 -21.51 -11.08 6.54
CA LYS A 184 -22.18 -12.17 7.28
C LYS A 184 -23.16 -11.67 8.35
N GLU A 185 -23.00 -10.43 8.81
CA GLU A 185 -23.89 -9.81 9.78
C GLU A 185 -25.26 -9.43 9.19
N ILE A 186 -25.44 -9.55 7.87
CA ILE A 186 -26.70 -9.20 7.17
C ILE A 186 -27.42 -10.49 6.74
N PRO A 187 -28.54 -10.88 7.40
CA PRO A 187 -29.19 -12.17 7.16
C PRO A 187 -29.70 -12.38 5.73
N GLY A 188 -30.01 -11.31 5.00
CA GLY A 188 -30.51 -11.38 3.62
C GLY A 188 -29.41 -11.38 2.55
N VAL A 189 -28.14 -11.44 2.93
CA VAL A 189 -27.01 -11.54 1.99
C VAL A 189 -26.74 -13.00 1.65
N THR A 190 -26.56 -13.27 0.36
CA THR A 190 -26.07 -14.56 -0.15
C THR A 190 -24.82 -14.32 -0.97
N ILE A 191 -23.68 -14.84 -0.54
CA ILE A 191 -22.46 -14.87 -1.35
C ILE A 191 -22.61 -16.01 -2.35
N VAL A 192 -22.93 -15.67 -3.59
CA VAL A 192 -23.19 -16.65 -4.68
C VAL A 192 -21.90 -17.11 -5.35
N ALA A 193 -20.84 -16.31 -5.25
CA ALA A 193 -19.51 -16.67 -5.72
C ALA A 193 -18.44 -16.00 -4.84
N ASP A 194 -17.44 -16.77 -4.47
CA ASP A 194 -16.25 -16.35 -3.73
C ASP A 194 -15.05 -17.00 -4.44
N ILE A 195 -14.48 -16.29 -5.40
CA ILE A 195 -13.59 -16.86 -6.42
C ILE A 195 -12.37 -15.97 -6.62
N SER A 196 -11.19 -16.59 -6.65
CA SER A 196 -9.95 -15.92 -7.10
C SER A 196 -9.86 -16.02 -8.62
N PRO A 197 -9.90 -14.89 -9.37
CA PRO A 197 -9.62 -14.88 -10.80
C PRO A 197 -8.25 -15.47 -11.13
N LEU A 198 -8.12 -16.09 -12.31
CA LEU A 198 -6.84 -16.68 -12.75
C LEU A 198 -5.74 -15.65 -12.91
N THR A 199 -6.10 -14.43 -13.34
CA THR A 199 -5.19 -13.28 -13.44
C THR A 199 -5.77 -12.09 -12.70
N VAL A 200 -4.88 -11.28 -12.09
CA VAL A 200 -5.25 -10.07 -11.33
C VAL A 200 -5.23 -8.88 -12.29
N ASP A 201 -6.16 -8.91 -13.25
CA ASP A 201 -6.34 -7.87 -14.27
C ASP A 201 -7.82 -7.80 -14.71
N GLU A 202 -8.14 -6.82 -15.56
CA GLU A 202 -9.51 -6.65 -16.08
C GLU A 202 -9.98 -7.88 -16.86
N ALA A 203 -9.09 -8.54 -17.61
CA ALA A 203 -9.44 -9.73 -18.39
C ALA A 203 -9.83 -10.91 -17.50
N GLY A 204 -9.08 -11.14 -16.41
CA GLY A 204 -9.39 -12.16 -15.40
C GLY A 204 -10.70 -11.88 -14.67
N GLY A 205 -10.94 -10.62 -14.27
CA GLY A 205 -12.20 -10.18 -13.69
C GLY A 205 -13.39 -10.40 -14.61
N ALA A 206 -13.28 -10.01 -15.88
CA ALA A 206 -14.30 -10.19 -16.91
C ALA A 206 -14.61 -11.66 -17.19
N ALA A 207 -13.58 -12.50 -17.35
CA ALA A 207 -13.74 -13.93 -17.59
C ALA A 207 -14.44 -14.63 -16.43
N THR A 208 -14.04 -14.32 -15.20
CA THR A 208 -14.67 -14.86 -13.99
C THR A 208 -16.13 -14.44 -13.90
N MET A 209 -16.41 -13.15 -14.11
CA MET A 209 -17.78 -12.63 -14.03
C MET A 209 -18.69 -13.22 -15.10
N ARG A 210 -18.23 -13.39 -16.34
CA ARG A 210 -19.01 -14.10 -17.38
C ARG A 210 -19.41 -15.51 -16.94
N THR A 211 -18.49 -16.23 -16.29
CA THR A 211 -18.76 -17.58 -15.78
C THR A 211 -19.83 -17.55 -14.67
N VAL A 212 -19.73 -16.59 -13.75
CA VAL A 212 -20.72 -16.42 -12.67
C VAL A 212 -22.10 -16.12 -13.25
N LEU A 213 -22.19 -15.23 -14.23
CA LEU A 213 -23.46 -14.81 -14.85
C LEU A 213 -24.20 -15.93 -15.60
N LEU A 214 -23.52 -17.02 -15.95
CA LEU A 214 -24.17 -18.21 -16.53
C LEU A 214 -25.03 -18.96 -15.48
N ALA A 215 -24.58 -18.96 -14.22
CA ALA A 215 -25.28 -19.64 -13.13
C ALA A 215 -26.20 -18.67 -12.36
N GLU A 216 -25.77 -17.46 -12.14
CA GLU A 216 -26.47 -16.41 -11.39
C GLU A 216 -26.53 -15.11 -12.21
N PRO A 217 -27.60 -14.91 -12.99
CA PRO A 217 -27.71 -13.75 -13.88
C PRO A 217 -28.02 -12.43 -13.17
N ASP A 218 -28.54 -12.48 -11.94
CA ASP A 218 -28.96 -11.33 -11.17
C ASP A 218 -28.03 -11.13 -9.96
N ILE A 219 -26.99 -10.33 -10.17
CA ILE A 219 -26.00 -9.96 -9.14
C ILE A 219 -26.27 -8.53 -8.67
N ASP A 220 -26.25 -8.31 -7.35
CA ASP A 220 -26.48 -7.00 -6.75
C ASP A 220 -25.18 -6.32 -6.31
N VAL A 221 -24.19 -7.09 -5.87
CA VAL A 221 -22.92 -6.57 -5.32
C VAL A 221 -21.74 -7.34 -5.90
N VAL A 222 -20.68 -6.61 -6.29
CA VAL A 222 -19.38 -7.18 -6.70
C VAL A 222 -18.25 -6.46 -5.96
N LEU A 223 -17.42 -7.23 -5.25
CA LEU A 223 -16.30 -6.69 -4.45
C LEU A 223 -14.98 -7.39 -4.80
N GLY A 224 -13.88 -6.61 -4.82
CA GLY A 224 -12.53 -7.13 -5.12
C GLY A 224 -11.50 -6.03 -5.18
N ALA A 225 -10.37 -6.26 -5.87
CA ALA A 225 -9.48 -5.19 -6.28
C ALA A 225 -10.10 -4.38 -7.44
N ASP A 226 -9.81 -3.10 -7.55
CA ASP A 226 -10.39 -2.23 -8.60
C ASP A 226 -10.25 -2.83 -9.99
N THR A 227 -9.07 -3.30 -10.35
CA THR A 227 -8.77 -3.87 -11.67
C THR A 227 -9.73 -5.03 -12.03
N VAL A 228 -9.92 -5.97 -11.12
CA VAL A 228 -10.80 -7.13 -11.39
C VAL A 228 -12.28 -6.76 -11.35
N VAL A 229 -12.68 -5.79 -10.52
CA VAL A 229 -14.07 -5.29 -10.46
C VAL A 229 -14.42 -4.46 -11.70
N LEU A 230 -13.46 -3.72 -12.26
CA LEU A 230 -13.62 -3.04 -13.57
C LEU A 230 -13.85 -4.07 -14.69
N GLY A 231 -13.11 -5.18 -14.68
CA GLY A 231 -13.36 -6.30 -15.58
C GLY A 231 -14.76 -6.91 -15.41
N ALA A 232 -15.20 -7.10 -14.16
CA ALA A 232 -16.56 -7.58 -13.88
C ALA A 232 -17.62 -6.60 -14.39
N LEU A 233 -17.40 -5.29 -14.22
CA LEU A 233 -18.28 -4.25 -14.77
C LEU A 233 -18.39 -4.33 -16.31
N ALA A 234 -17.25 -4.54 -16.98
CA ALA A 234 -17.24 -4.73 -18.43
C ALA A 234 -18.11 -5.94 -18.87
N ALA A 235 -17.97 -7.07 -18.16
CA ALA A 235 -18.81 -8.27 -18.43
C ALA A 235 -20.29 -8.04 -18.15
N LEU A 236 -20.64 -7.32 -17.08
CA LEU A 236 -22.03 -6.92 -16.79
C LEU A 236 -22.61 -6.02 -17.89
N ARG A 237 -21.84 -5.08 -18.41
CA ARG A 237 -22.24 -4.20 -19.51
C ARG A 237 -22.42 -4.99 -20.82
N GLU A 238 -21.46 -5.84 -21.15
CA GLU A 238 -21.49 -6.69 -22.35
C GLU A 238 -22.73 -7.60 -22.40
N THR A 239 -23.12 -8.13 -21.26
CA THR A 239 -24.28 -9.02 -21.12
C THR A 239 -25.61 -8.30 -20.88
N GLY A 240 -25.61 -6.96 -20.82
CA GLY A 240 -26.78 -6.14 -20.51
C GLY A 240 -27.29 -6.29 -19.07
N LYS A 241 -26.43 -6.75 -18.15
CA LYS A 241 -26.76 -6.98 -16.73
C LYS A 241 -26.27 -5.87 -15.78
N ALA A 242 -25.58 -4.85 -16.31
CA ALA A 242 -25.19 -3.68 -15.51
C ALA A 242 -26.42 -2.82 -15.18
N ARG A 243 -26.67 -2.58 -13.91
CA ARG A 243 -27.79 -1.78 -13.41
C ARG A 243 -27.28 -0.65 -12.50
N PRO A 244 -27.88 0.56 -12.51
CA PRO A 244 -27.44 1.67 -11.69
C PRO A 244 -27.60 1.44 -10.17
N ASP A 245 -28.49 0.53 -9.76
CA ASP A 245 -28.77 0.19 -8.38
C ASP A 245 -27.87 -0.92 -7.80
N GLN A 246 -26.95 -1.46 -8.59
CA GLN A 246 -25.91 -2.37 -8.10
C GLN A 246 -24.86 -1.62 -7.29
N PHE A 247 -24.16 -2.32 -6.42
CA PHE A 247 -22.95 -1.86 -5.75
C PHE A 247 -21.74 -2.63 -6.26
N LEU A 248 -20.94 -1.99 -7.09
CA LEU A 248 -19.59 -2.46 -7.40
C LEU A 248 -18.60 -1.65 -6.56
N GLY A 249 -17.70 -2.33 -5.89
CA GLY A 249 -16.72 -1.69 -5.02
C GLY A 249 -15.36 -2.35 -5.09
N GLY A 250 -14.32 -1.53 -5.16
CA GLY A 250 -12.96 -2.02 -5.30
C GLY A 250 -11.99 -1.51 -4.23
N ILE A 251 -10.76 -1.96 -4.34
CA ILE A 251 -9.63 -1.52 -3.53
C ILE A 251 -8.53 -1.13 -4.49
N ASP A 252 -7.82 -0.07 -4.18
CA ASP A 252 -6.59 0.55 -4.64
C ASP A 252 -6.77 2.03 -5.03
N GLY A 253 -7.98 2.52 -5.27
CA GLY A 253 -8.25 3.89 -5.68
C GLY A 253 -7.76 4.18 -7.11
N GLU A 254 -7.89 3.21 -8.02
CA GLU A 254 -7.43 3.36 -9.39
C GLU A 254 -8.18 4.47 -10.14
N PRO A 255 -7.49 5.23 -11.01
CA PRO A 255 -8.13 6.33 -11.75
C PRO A 255 -9.35 5.92 -12.56
N ALA A 256 -9.36 4.68 -13.11
CA ALA A 256 -10.50 4.15 -13.85
C ALA A 256 -11.70 3.89 -12.93
N ALA A 257 -11.48 3.33 -11.73
CA ALA A 257 -12.52 3.14 -10.72
C ALA A 257 -13.08 4.48 -10.24
N VAL A 258 -12.21 5.47 -9.97
CA VAL A 258 -12.60 6.84 -9.62
C VAL A 258 -13.47 7.47 -10.72
N ALA A 259 -13.11 7.30 -11.99
CA ALA A 259 -13.92 7.80 -13.12
C ALA A 259 -15.30 7.12 -13.18
N GLU A 260 -15.37 5.81 -12.92
CA GLU A 260 -16.65 5.08 -12.86
C GLU A 260 -17.55 5.56 -11.71
N ILE A 261 -16.99 5.80 -10.51
CA ILE A 261 -17.75 6.38 -9.40
C ILE A 261 -18.29 7.76 -9.78
N LYS A 262 -17.47 8.62 -10.40
CA LYS A 262 -17.88 9.97 -10.85
C LYS A 262 -18.97 9.93 -11.90
N SER A 263 -19.06 8.87 -12.70
CA SER A 263 -20.12 8.70 -13.70
C SER A 263 -21.50 8.45 -13.10
N GLY A 264 -21.57 8.10 -11.81
CA GLY A 264 -22.84 7.81 -11.12
C GLY A 264 -23.44 6.43 -11.47
N GLY A 265 -22.68 5.57 -12.15
CA GLY A 265 -23.08 4.21 -12.52
C GLY A 265 -23.09 3.21 -11.35
N PRO A 266 -23.00 1.91 -11.63
CA PRO A 266 -23.01 0.87 -10.60
C PRO A 266 -21.75 0.81 -9.72
N TYR A 267 -20.63 1.40 -10.15
CA TYR A 267 -19.42 1.48 -9.33
C TYR A 267 -19.60 2.57 -8.26
N LYS A 268 -19.69 2.19 -6.99
CA LYS A 268 -20.10 3.08 -5.89
C LYS A 268 -18.96 3.51 -4.99
N ALA A 269 -17.96 2.64 -4.80
CA ALA A 269 -16.86 2.92 -3.90
C ALA A 269 -15.54 2.29 -4.36
N SER A 270 -14.42 2.92 -4.00
CA SER A 270 -13.10 2.32 -4.05
C SER A 270 -12.33 2.68 -2.79
N VAL A 271 -11.65 1.72 -2.18
CA VAL A 271 -10.81 1.98 -1.00
C VAL A 271 -9.40 2.32 -1.46
N SER A 272 -9.02 3.58 -1.30
CA SER A 272 -7.70 4.07 -1.69
C SER A 272 -6.69 3.96 -0.58
N LEU A 273 -5.45 3.66 -0.97
CA LEU A 273 -4.24 3.71 -0.15
C LEU A 273 -3.41 5.01 -0.37
N ALA A 274 -3.92 5.96 -1.14
CA ALA A 274 -3.38 7.31 -1.34
C ALA A 274 -1.86 7.35 -1.61
N SER A 275 -1.39 6.61 -2.64
CA SER A 275 0.05 6.40 -2.89
C SER A 275 0.90 7.67 -2.98
N PRO A 276 0.45 8.82 -3.53
CA PRO A 276 1.27 10.04 -3.51
C PRO A 276 1.51 10.59 -2.10
N ILE A 277 0.57 10.40 -1.17
CA ILE A 277 0.64 10.97 0.18
C ILE A 277 1.64 10.20 1.05
N PHE A 278 1.54 8.86 1.10
CA PHE A 278 2.50 8.10 1.89
C PHE A 278 3.92 8.19 1.31
N ALA A 279 4.03 8.22 -0.01
CA ALA A 279 5.31 8.33 -0.67
C ALA A 279 5.96 9.69 -0.40
N TYR A 280 5.18 10.77 -0.39
CA TYR A 280 5.68 12.08 0.04
C TYR A 280 6.19 12.03 1.49
N ALA A 281 5.45 11.38 2.40
CA ALA A 281 5.91 11.19 3.78
C ALA A 281 7.23 10.41 3.84
N MET A 282 7.38 9.31 3.09
CA MET A 282 8.62 8.55 3.04
C MET A 282 9.79 9.40 2.51
N GLY A 283 9.56 10.26 1.53
CA GLY A 283 10.57 11.20 1.04
C GLY A 283 10.96 12.27 2.08
N GLN A 284 10.02 12.75 2.90
CA GLN A 284 10.29 13.63 4.04
C GLN A 284 11.15 12.90 5.09
N HIS A 285 10.81 11.65 5.43
CA HIS A 285 11.59 10.83 6.37
C HIS A 285 13.02 10.57 5.84
N ALA A 286 13.17 10.36 4.52
CA ALA A 286 14.48 10.22 3.89
C ALA A 286 15.35 11.46 4.11
N ALA A 287 14.78 12.65 3.94
CA ALA A 287 15.51 13.91 4.19
C ALA A 287 15.82 14.11 5.68
N ASP A 288 14.85 13.84 6.56
CA ASP A 288 15.03 13.93 8.01
C ASP A 288 16.14 13.01 8.51
N TRP A 289 16.22 11.77 7.99
CA TRP A 289 17.33 10.86 8.27
C TRP A 289 18.69 11.44 7.90
N LEU A 290 18.81 12.01 6.70
CA LEU A 290 20.05 12.62 6.23
C LEU A 290 20.43 13.89 7.01
N GLU A 291 19.46 14.51 7.69
CA GLU A 291 19.67 15.64 8.60
C GLU A 291 20.01 15.19 10.04
N GLY A 292 19.99 13.88 10.34
CA GLY A 292 20.25 13.32 11.67
C GLY A 292 19.03 13.31 12.57
N LYS A 293 17.83 13.45 12.03
CA LYS A 293 16.59 13.39 12.82
C LYS A 293 16.09 11.97 12.98
N ASN A 294 15.21 11.78 13.96
CA ASN A 294 14.43 10.56 14.09
C ASN A 294 13.36 10.46 13.00
N VAL A 295 13.12 9.23 12.52
CA VAL A 295 12.05 8.89 11.59
C VAL A 295 11.22 7.74 12.16
N PRO A 296 9.96 7.54 11.74
CA PRO A 296 9.18 6.38 12.20
C PRO A 296 9.79 5.07 11.69
N GLN A 297 9.85 4.05 12.56
CA GLN A 297 10.26 2.70 12.18
C GLN A 297 9.21 1.99 11.33
N ALA A 298 7.93 2.33 11.54
CA ALA A 298 6.83 1.81 10.75
C ALA A 298 5.76 2.88 10.54
N MET A 299 5.07 2.78 9.42
CA MET A 299 3.99 3.68 9.05
C MET A 299 2.83 2.88 8.43
N ASP A 300 1.63 3.02 9.00
CA ASP A 300 0.41 2.52 8.37
C ASP A 300 -0.14 3.54 7.39
N ILE A 301 -0.58 3.04 6.25
CA ILE A 301 -1.51 3.74 5.37
C ILE A 301 -2.91 3.48 5.90
N LEU A 302 -3.65 4.53 6.21
CA LEU A 302 -5.05 4.39 6.60
C LEU A 302 -5.92 4.33 5.33
N PRO A 303 -6.63 3.22 5.11
CA PRO A 303 -7.48 3.08 3.93
C PRO A 303 -8.65 4.06 3.99
N ARG A 304 -8.99 4.66 2.85
CA ARG A 304 -10.11 5.61 2.74
C ARG A 304 -11.09 5.14 1.67
N SER A 305 -12.36 5.03 2.04
CA SER A 305 -13.42 4.84 1.08
C SER A 305 -13.59 6.10 0.22
N LEU A 306 -13.47 5.93 -1.09
CA LEU A 306 -13.75 6.94 -2.10
C LEU A 306 -15.16 6.70 -2.62
N THR A 307 -16.01 7.68 -2.45
CA THR A 307 -17.40 7.68 -2.93
C THR A 307 -17.67 8.99 -3.69
N LEU A 308 -18.79 9.08 -4.37
CA LEU A 308 -19.14 10.30 -5.09
C LEU A 308 -19.13 11.57 -4.21
N GLN A 309 -19.34 11.41 -2.90
CA GLN A 309 -19.40 12.52 -1.94
C GLN A 309 -18.04 13.09 -1.58
N ASN A 310 -16.96 12.28 -1.61
CA ASN A 310 -15.65 12.69 -1.10
C ASN A 310 -14.51 12.70 -2.12
N ILE A 311 -14.74 12.20 -3.33
CA ILE A 311 -13.72 12.09 -4.38
C ILE A 311 -13.03 13.43 -4.70
N ALA A 312 -13.78 14.53 -4.75
CA ALA A 312 -13.21 15.84 -5.09
C ALA A 312 -12.17 16.30 -4.05
N GLY A 313 -12.44 16.07 -2.75
CA GLY A 313 -11.49 16.33 -1.68
C GLY A 313 -10.27 15.43 -1.76
N TYR A 314 -10.48 14.15 -2.02
CA TYR A 314 -9.38 13.21 -2.19
C TYR A 314 -8.47 13.57 -3.38
N GLU A 315 -9.05 13.93 -4.55
CA GLU A 315 -8.28 14.36 -5.72
C GLU A 315 -7.42 15.60 -5.41
N ALA A 316 -7.95 16.55 -4.61
CA ALA A 316 -7.18 17.71 -4.16
C ALA A 316 -6.03 17.31 -3.24
N ASP A 317 -6.28 16.40 -2.28
CA ASP A 317 -5.27 15.90 -1.34
C ASP A 317 -4.11 15.18 -2.04
N VAL A 318 -4.41 14.28 -2.99
CA VAL A 318 -3.36 13.56 -3.75
C VAL A 318 -2.67 14.44 -4.79
N ALA A 319 -3.29 15.55 -5.19
CA ALA A 319 -2.66 16.54 -6.08
C ALA A 319 -1.59 17.35 -5.34
N ASP A 320 -1.80 17.63 -4.06
CA ASP A 320 -0.87 18.38 -3.19
C ASP A 320 -0.56 17.60 -1.89
N PRO A 321 0.20 16.51 -1.97
CA PRO A 321 0.57 15.71 -0.81
C PRO A 321 1.46 16.48 0.19
N GLY A 322 2.10 17.57 -0.25
CA GLY A 322 2.89 18.44 0.61
C GLY A 322 2.04 19.20 1.62
N SER A 323 0.92 19.76 1.19
CA SER A 323 -0.04 20.42 2.09
C SER A 323 -0.67 19.42 3.06
N VAL A 324 -1.03 18.22 2.59
CA VAL A 324 -1.54 17.14 3.45
C VAL A 324 -0.53 16.77 4.53
N TYR A 325 0.74 16.62 4.17
CA TYR A 325 1.77 16.22 5.14
C TYR A 325 2.05 17.31 6.19
N LYS A 326 1.98 18.58 5.82
CA LYS A 326 2.21 19.72 6.72
C LYS A 326 1.08 19.93 7.73
N ASP A 327 -0.15 19.60 7.35
CA ASP A 327 -1.31 19.66 8.26
C ASP A 327 -1.35 18.39 9.14
N PRO A 328 -1.13 18.49 10.47
CA PRO A 328 -1.07 17.31 11.32
C PRO A 328 -2.40 16.55 11.42
N VAL A 329 -3.54 17.24 11.30
CA VAL A 329 -4.88 16.60 11.34
C VAL A 329 -5.14 15.85 10.05
N LEU A 330 -4.88 16.49 8.92
CA LEU A 330 -5.07 15.87 7.61
C LEU A 330 -4.09 14.73 7.39
N ARG A 331 -2.83 14.89 7.75
CA ARG A 331 -1.83 13.81 7.74
C ARG A 331 -2.27 12.62 8.57
N ALA A 332 -2.76 12.85 9.81
CA ALA A 332 -3.23 11.77 10.69
C ALA A 332 -4.47 11.04 10.16
N SER A 333 -5.21 11.61 9.22
CA SER A 333 -6.31 10.95 8.53
C SER A 333 -5.85 9.96 7.45
N TYR A 334 -4.61 10.06 6.99
CA TYR A 334 -4.01 9.20 5.96
C TYR A 334 -2.95 8.25 6.50
N LEU A 335 -2.22 8.66 7.54
CA LEU A 335 -1.01 7.98 7.99
C LEU A 335 -0.98 7.87 9.51
N ARG A 336 -0.54 6.70 9.99
CA ARG A 336 -0.23 6.51 11.41
C ARG A 336 1.20 6.02 11.54
N MET A 337 1.99 6.69 12.38
CA MET A 337 3.43 6.51 12.47
C MET A 337 3.80 5.91 13.84
N TYR A 338 4.76 4.97 13.84
CA TYR A 338 5.15 4.20 15.01
C TYR A 338 6.66 4.06 15.15
N GLY A 339 7.12 4.00 16.41
CA GLY A 339 8.52 3.84 16.75
C GLY A 339 9.37 5.04 16.37
N ASN A 340 10.60 5.04 16.85
CA ASN A 340 11.62 6.02 16.50
C ASN A 340 12.90 5.29 16.12
N ILE A 341 13.49 5.65 15.02
CA ILE A 341 14.81 5.17 14.58
C ILE A 341 15.56 6.33 13.93
N CYS A 342 16.87 6.32 14.04
CA CYS A 342 17.75 7.27 13.41
C CYS A 342 19.09 6.63 13.03
N PHE A 343 19.98 7.36 12.44
CA PHE A 343 21.28 6.82 11.99
C PHE A 343 22.05 6.08 13.10
N ASP A 344 22.07 6.62 14.33
CA ASP A 344 22.82 6.03 15.45
C ASP A 344 22.18 4.74 15.99
N SER A 345 20.90 4.51 15.73
CA SER A 345 20.17 3.30 16.15
C SER A 345 19.76 2.41 14.96
N ARG A 346 20.42 2.56 13.80
CA ARG A 346 20.07 1.83 12.56
C ARG A 346 20.17 0.33 12.66
N GLU A 347 20.93 -0.22 13.62
CA GLU A 347 20.97 -1.65 13.90
C GLU A 347 19.62 -2.21 14.36
N ASN A 348 18.68 -1.34 14.80
CA ASN A 348 17.32 -1.71 15.17
C ASN A 348 16.34 -1.66 13.98
N PHE A 349 16.83 -1.77 12.74
CA PHE A 349 15.97 -1.84 11.57
C PHE A 349 15.00 -3.03 11.65
N VAL A 350 13.86 -2.94 10.96
CA VAL A 350 12.82 -3.97 10.96
C VAL A 350 13.20 -5.06 9.95
N ASP A 351 13.31 -6.32 10.41
CA ASP A 351 13.64 -7.50 9.59
C ASP A 351 12.60 -8.62 9.76
N PHE A 352 11.35 -8.25 9.93
CA PHE A 352 10.21 -9.17 9.94
C PHE A 352 8.96 -8.46 9.37
N PRO A 353 7.97 -9.22 8.86
CA PRO A 353 6.70 -8.64 8.42
C PRO A 353 5.95 -8.01 9.60
N TRP A 354 6.06 -6.70 9.76
CA TRP A 354 5.37 -5.94 10.80
C TRP A 354 3.98 -5.52 10.34
N SER A 355 3.04 -5.51 11.26
CA SER A 355 1.70 -4.97 11.06
C SER A 355 1.14 -4.47 12.40
N SER A 356 0.48 -3.32 12.39
CA SER A 356 -0.24 -2.79 13.55
C SER A 356 -1.43 -3.65 13.97
N GLU A 357 -1.92 -4.51 13.08
CA GLU A 357 -3.05 -5.43 13.33
C GLU A 357 -2.64 -6.72 14.05
N ARG A 358 -1.34 -6.97 14.18
CA ARG A 358 -0.83 -8.12 14.97
C ARG A 358 -0.75 -7.72 16.43
N LYS A 359 -1.52 -8.42 17.25
CA LYS A 359 -1.47 -8.33 18.71
C LYS A 359 -0.39 -9.25 19.28
#